data_20ab3ced7a5819f8222c8624cbb747c6
#
_entry.id   20ab3ced7a5819f8222c8624cbb747c6
#
_cell.length_a   1.000
_cell.length_b   1.000
_cell.length_c   1.000
_cell.angle_alpha   90.00
_cell.angle_beta   90.00
_cell.angle_gamma   90.00
#
_symmetry.space_group_name_H-M   'P 1'
#
loop_
_entity.id
_entity.type
_entity.pdbx_description
1 polymer ?
#
loop_
_entity_poly.entity_id
_entity_poly.type
_entity_poly.pdbx_seq_one_letter_code
_entity_poly.pdbx_strand_id
1 'polypeptide(L)'
;MAVTAPRPAVFLDKDGTLLVDVPFNVDPQRMRFADGVPRALARFAALGVPLIVVSNQAGVALGRFDAARLDDVHAQLAAMFAQCGASLTSAWFCTHHPKGSVAAHAFACDCRKPLPGLLHRAAREHAIDLQR
;
A
#
# COMPACT_ATOMS: atom_id res chain seq x y z
N MET A 1 25.16 6.49 -15.44
CA MET A 1 24.20 6.25 -14.36
C MET A 1 24.08 4.75 -14.12
N ALA A 2 24.30 4.31 -12.90
CA ALA A 2 24.24 2.88 -12.59
C ALA A 2 22.81 2.39 -12.62
N VAL A 3 22.57 1.27 -13.30
CA VAL A 3 21.27 0.58 -13.28
C VAL A 3 21.25 -0.35 -12.07
N THR A 4 20.27 -0.18 -11.18
CA THR A 4 20.09 -1.05 -10.03
C THR A 4 19.69 -2.44 -10.52
N ALA A 5 20.39 -3.49 -10.08
CA ALA A 5 20.01 -4.86 -10.39
C ALA A 5 18.63 -5.17 -9.79
N PRO A 6 17.78 -5.94 -10.50
CA PRO A 6 16.48 -6.37 -9.95
C PRO A 6 16.67 -7.13 -8.64
N ARG A 7 15.79 -6.85 -7.69
CA ARG A 7 15.85 -7.42 -6.33
C ARG A 7 14.47 -7.85 -5.83
N PRO A 8 14.42 -8.74 -4.86
CA PRO A 8 13.14 -9.10 -4.24
C PRO A 8 12.60 -7.96 -3.39
N ALA A 9 11.30 -8.02 -3.10
CA ALA A 9 10.61 -7.12 -2.19
C ALA A 9 9.53 -7.87 -1.44
N VAL A 10 9.08 -7.32 -0.32
CA VAL A 10 7.89 -7.80 0.36
C VAL A 10 6.74 -6.85 0.01
N PHE A 11 5.70 -7.38 -0.62
CA PHE A 11 4.48 -6.65 -0.88
C PHE A 11 3.45 -6.98 0.18
N LEU A 12 2.81 -5.96 0.73
CA LEU A 12 1.93 -6.08 1.88
C LEU A 12 0.58 -5.44 1.55
N ASP A 13 -0.49 -6.19 1.80
CA ASP A 13 -1.84 -5.64 1.83
C ASP A 13 -2.03 -4.82 3.11
N LYS A 14 -2.90 -3.82 3.07
CA LYS A 14 -3.12 -2.91 4.19
C LYS A 14 -4.26 -3.35 5.09
N ASP A 15 -5.48 -3.23 4.61
CA ASP A 15 -6.68 -3.41 5.44
C ASP A 15 -6.99 -4.89 5.68
N GLY A 16 -7.12 -5.25 6.95
CA GLY A 16 -7.34 -6.64 7.35
C GLY A 16 -6.09 -7.51 7.33
N THR A 17 -4.93 -6.96 6.98
CA THR A 17 -3.62 -7.64 6.98
C THR A 17 -2.66 -6.92 7.90
N LEU A 18 -2.14 -5.77 7.49
CA LEU A 18 -1.29 -4.93 8.34
C LEU A 18 -2.10 -4.25 9.44
N LEU A 19 -3.25 -3.71 9.08
CA LEU A 19 -4.09 -2.94 9.98
C LEU A 19 -5.37 -3.71 10.33
N VAL A 20 -5.85 -3.48 11.54
CA VAL A 20 -7.21 -3.85 11.89
C VAL A 20 -8.16 -3.14 10.92
N ASP A 21 -9.08 -3.89 10.32
CA ASP A 21 -9.97 -3.33 9.30
C ASP A 21 -11.00 -2.40 9.93
N VAL A 22 -10.99 -1.14 9.47
CA VAL A 22 -12.03 -0.16 9.75
C VAL A 22 -12.51 0.34 8.38
N PRO A 23 -13.74 0.00 7.96
CA PRO A 23 -14.21 0.29 6.61
C PRO A 23 -14.03 1.76 6.22
N PHE A 24 -13.44 2.01 5.06
CA PHE A 24 -13.20 3.34 4.47
C PHE A 24 -12.43 4.30 5.39
N ASN A 25 -11.59 3.77 6.28
CA ASN A 25 -10.87 4.62 7.22
C ASN A 25 -9.71 5.35 6.54
N VAL A 26 -9.69 6.68 6.66
CA VAL A 26 -8.58 7.55 6.27
C VAL A 26 -8.18 8.48 7.42
N ASP A 27 -8.64 8.19 8.64
CA ASP A 27 -8.25 8.90 9.85
C ASP A 27 -6.99 8.24 10.44
N PRO A 28 -5.83 8.93 10.42
CA PRO A 28 -4.59 8.34 10.95
C PRO A 28 -4.70 7.90 12.41
N GLN A 29 -5.53 8.57 13.20
CA GLN A 29 -5.68 8.24 14.63
C GLN A 29 -6.40 6.92 14.86
N ARG A 30 -7.10 6.41 13.86
CA ARG A 30 -7.82 5.12 13.92
C ARG A 30 -7.04 3.97 13.30
N MET A 31 -5.84 4.23 12.80
CA MET A 31 -4.99 3.22 12.21
C MET A 31 -4.23 2.47 13.31
N ARG A 32 -4.45 1.16 13.39
CA ARG A 32 -3.82 0.28 14.38
C ARG A 32 -3.30 -0.97 13.68
N PHE A 33 -2.08 -1.38 14.02
CA PHE A 33 -1.55 -2.65 13.53
C PHE A 33 -2.37 -3.82 14.06
N ALA A 34 -2.57 -4.82 13.19
CA ALA A 34 -3.09 -6.11 13.61
C ALA A 34 -2.05 -6.83 14.48
N ASP A 35 -2.52 -7.80 15.28
CA ASP A 35 -1.65 -8.53 16.19
C ASP A 35 -0.50 -9.21 15.43
N GLY A 36 0.71 -9.09 15.98
CA GLY A 36 1.91 -9.71 15.42
C GLY A 36 2.58 -8.90 14.31
N VAL A 37 1.95 -7.85 13.78
CA VAL A 37 2.50 -7.07 12.68
C VAL A 37 3.78 -6.31 13.07
N PRO A 38 3.88 -5.64 14.23
CA PRO A 38 5.13 -4.98 14.61
C PRO A 38 6.33 -5.93 14.62
N ARG A 39 6.16 -7.13 15.13
CA ARG A 39 7.23 -8.14 15.14
C ARG A 39 7.57 -8.59 13.73
N ALA A 40 6.56 -8.82 12.89
CA ALA A 40 6.77 -9.23 11.50
C ALA A 40 7.51 -8.16 10.71
N LEU A 41 7.15 -6.89 10.88
CA LEU A 41 7.83 -5.78 10.20
C LEU A 41 9.29 -5.66 10.61
N ALA A 42 9.60 -5.86 11.90
CA ALA A 42 10.97 -5.87 12.36
C ALA A 42 11.79 -6.99 11.70
N ARG A 43 11.20 -8.16 11.53
CA ARG A 43 11.84 -9.28 10.83
C ARG A 43 12.04 -9.00 9.35
N PHE A 44 11.03 -8.44 8.68
CA PHE A 44 11.16 -8.05 7.27
C PHE A 44 12.23 -6.97 7.09
N ALA A 45 12.31 -6.01 8.00
CA ALA A 45 13.35 -4.98 7.96
C ALA A 45 14.75 -5.57 7.97
N ALA A 46 14.95 -6.65 8.71
CA ALA A 46 16.25 -7.33 8.79
C ALA A 46 16.66 -7.99 7.47
N LEU A 47 15.73 -8.24 6.55
CA LEU A 47 16.04 -8.81 5.23
C LEU A 47 16.72 -7.79 4.31
N GLY A 48 16.62 -6.50 4.60
CA GLY A 48 17.23 -5.45 3.77
C GLY A 48 16.58 -5.27 2.39
N VAL A 49 15.34 -5.75 2.21
CA VAL A 49 14.59 -5.61 0.95
C VAL A 49 13.51 -4.54 1.08
N PRO A 50 13.05 -3.96 -0.04
CA PRO A 50 11.95 -3.01 0.00
C PRO A 50 10.68 -3.61 0.61
N LEU A 51 10.00 -2.81 1.44
CA LEU A 51 8.69 -3.12 1.99
C LEU A 51 7.70 -2.19 1.31
N ILE A 52 6.75 -2.74 0.56
CA ILE A 52 5.87 -1.99 -0.31
C ILE A 52 4.42 -2.37 0.00
N VAL A 53 3.59 -1.37 0.31
CA VAL A 53 2.16 -1.57 0.53
C VAL A 53 1.41 -1.41 -0.78
N VAL A 54 0.50 -2.35 -1.07
CA VAL A 54 -0.41 -2.29 -2.22
C VAL A 54 -1.83 -2.50 -1.72
N SER A 55 -2.72 -1.54 -1.98
CA SER A 55 -4.03 -1.50 -1.36
C SER A 55 -5.11 -1.01 -2.31
N ASN A 56 -6.26 -1.70 -2.31
CA ASN A 56 -7.48 -1.19 -2.93
C ASN A 56 -8.10 -0.14 -1.99
N GLN A 57 -8.37 1.04 -2.54
CA GLN A 57 -9.00 2.15 -1.83
C GLN A 57 -10.20 2.66 -2.64
N ALA A 58 -11.13 1.78 -2.89
CA ALA A 58 -12.32 2.05 -3.69
C ALA A 58 -13.22 3.13 -3.09
N GLY A 59 -13.03 3.48 -1.82
CA GLY A 59 -13.77 4.55 -1.16
C GLY A 59 -13.69 5.89 -1.89
N VAL A 60 -12.58 6.15 -2.61
CA VAL A 60 -12.46 7.35 -3.44
C VAL A 60 -13.49 7.33 -4.56
N ALA A 61 -13.54 6.25 -5.34
CA ALA A 61 -14.52 6.10 -6.43
C ALA A 61 -15.96 6.09 -5.93
N LEU A 62 -16.18 5.56 -4.71
CA LEU A 62 -17.51 5.46 -4.11
C LEU A 62 -17.93 6.74 -3.38
N GLY A 63 -17.10 7.80 -3.40
CA GLY A 63 -17.44 9.08 -2.79
C GLY A 63 -17.38 9.10 -1.27
N ARG A 64 -16.65 8.15 -0.66
CA ARG A 64 -16.54 8.06 0.81
C ARG A 64 -15.50 9.00 1.38
N PHE A 65 -14.45 9.32 0.61
CA PHE A 65 -13.41 10.27 0.99
C PHE A 65 -12.65 10.73 -0.28
N ASP A 66 -11.96 11.86 -0.16
CA ASP A 66 -11.13 12.39 -1.24
C ASP A 66 -9.78 11.66 -1.32
N ALA A 67 -9.26 11.50 -2.53
CA ALA A 67 -7.97 10.85 -2.77
C ALA A 67 -6.83 11.51 -1.98
N ALA A 68 -6.89 12.82 -1.76
CA ALA A 68 -5.88 13.55 -1.00
C ALA A 68 -5.72 13.04 0.44
N ARG A 69 -6.76 12.43 1.01
CA ARG A 69 -6.69 11.84 2.35
C ARG A 69 -5.73 10.66 2.42
N LEU A 70 -5.44 10.03 1.29
CA LEU A 70 -4.48 8.93 1.23
C LEU A 70 -3.04 9.38 1.49
N ASP A 71 -2.73 10.65 1.29
CA ASP A 71 -1.42 11.20 1.66
C ASP A 71 -1.21 11.14 3.18
N ASP A 72 -2.24 11.45 3.95
CA ASP A 72 -2.20 11.34 5.42
C ASP A 72 -2.06 9.88 5.86
N VAL A 73 -2.76 8.98 5.19
CA VAL A 73 -2.66 7.53 5.45
C VAL A 73 -1.24 7.04 5.18
N HIS A 74 -0.66 7.45 4.06
CA HIS A 74 0.72 7.08 3.70
C HIS A 74 1.71 7.58 4.76
N ALA A 75 1.61 8.84 5.16
CA ALA A 75 2.48 9.42 6.16
C ALA A 75 2.38 8.67 7.50
N GLN A 76 1.17 8.32 7.92
CA GLN A 76 0.94 7.58 9.15
C GLN A 76 1.50 6.16 9.07
N LEU A 77 1.31 5.47 7.94
CA LEU A 77 1.91 4.14 7.73
C LEU A 77 3.43 4.20 7.84
N ALA A 78 4.05 5.18 7.20
CA ALA A 78 5.49 5.35 7.26
C ALA A 78 5.98 5.55 8.70
N ALA A 79 5.27 6.37 9.49
CA ALA A 79 5.59 6.59 10.89
C ALA A 79 5.43 5.31 11.71
N MET A 80 4.36 4.54 11.47
CA MET A 80 4.11 3.28 12.18
C MET A 80 5.19 2.24 11.86
N PHE A 81 5.63 2.15 10.60
CA PHE A 81 6.73 1.29 10.20
C PHE A 81 8.03 1.68 10.92
N ALA A 82 8.32 2.98 10.95
CA ALA A 82 9.53 3.50 11.61
C ALA A 82 9.56 3.14 13.10
N GLN A 83 8.42 3.15 13.77
CA GLN A 83 8.32 2.74 15.17
C GLN A 83 8.70 1.27 15.40
N CYS A 84 8.59 0.45 14.36
CA CYS A 84 8.97 -0.97 14.40
C CYS A 84 10.41 -1.21 13.93
N GLY A 85 11.18 -0.16 13.66
CA GLY A 85 12.51 -0.27 13.09
C GLY A 85 12.52 -0.62 11.61
N ALA A 86 11.41 -0.43 10.90
CA ALA A 86 11.27 -0.71 9.47
C ALA A 86 11.12 0.58 8.68
N SER A 87 11.40 0.51 7.38
CA SER A 87 11.19 1.62 6.46
C SER A 87 10.14 1.23 5.43
N LEU A 88 9.06 1.99 5.33
CA LEU A 88 8.10 1.84 4.25
C LEU A 88 8.72 2.45 2.99
N THR A 89 9.02 1.61 2.01
CA THR A 89 9.63 2.06 0.75
C THR A 89 8.63 2.87 -0.07
N SER A 90 7.42 2.36 -0.23
CA SER A 90 6.33 3.07 -0.90
C SER A 90 5.00 2.41 -0.60
N ALA A 91 3.92 3.16 -0.83
CA ALA A 91 2.56 2.64 -0.75
C ALA A 91 1.82 3.02 -2.05
N TRP A 92 1.14 2.05 -2.62
CA TRP A 92 0.43 2.18 -3.89
C TRP A 92 -1.04 1.88 -3.67
N PHE A 93 -1.89 2.82 -4.07
CA PHE A 93 -3.34 2.74 -3.85
C PHE A 93 -4.08 2.68 -5.17
N CYS A 94 -5.02 1.75 -5.30
CA CYS A 94 -5.99 1.78 -6.40
C CYS A 94 -7.25 2.47 -5.90
N THR A 95 -7.61 3.58 -6.54
CA THR A 95 -8.75 4.41 -6.14
C THR A 95 -9.98 4.18 -7.02
N HIS A 96 -9.93 3.24 -7.95
CA HIS A 96 -10.94 3.04 -8.97
C HIS A 96 -11.96 1.97 -8.60
N HIS A 97 -13.17 2.12 -9.11
CA HIS A 97 -14.21 1.10 -9.02
C HIS A 97 -15.18 1.30 -10.19
N PRO A 98 -15.53 0.24 -10.96
CA PRO A 98 -16.41 0.38 -12.12
C PRO A 98 -17.81 0.87 -11.76
N LYS A 99 -18.26 0.65 -10.53
CA LYS A 99 -19.56 1.12 -10.03
C LYS A 99 -19.47 2.36 -9.16
N GLY A 100 -18.37 3.12 -9.27
CA GLY A 100 -18.16 4.32 -8.48
C GLY A 100 -19.10 5.46 -8.86
N SER A 101 -19.34 6.38 -7.91
CA SER A 101 -20.13 7.57 -8.12
C SER A 101 -19.30 8.80 -8.49
N VAL A 102 -17.98 8.76 -8.28
CA VAL A 102 -17.06 9.85 -8.61
C VAL A 102 -16.47 9.58 -9.99
N ALA A 103 -16.88 10.37 -11.00
CA ALA A 103 -16.58 10.10 -12.40
C ALA A 103 -15.10 9.90 -12.70
N ALA A 104 -14.23 10.69 -12.08
CA ALA A 104 -12.78 10.60 -12.30
C ALA A 104 -12.16 9.26 -11.87
N HIS A 105 -12.84 8.48 -11.04
CA HIS A 105 -12.39 7.19 -10.51
C HIS A 105 -13.33 6.03 -10.83
N ALA A 106 -14.45 6.30 -11.51
CA ALA A 106 -15.51 5.32 -11.77
C ALA A 106 -15.29 4.58 -13.09
N PHE A 107 -14.27 3.74 -13.13
CA PHE A 107 -13.98 2.95 -14.33
C PHE A 107 -13.22 1.66 -13.94
N ALA A 108 -13.24 0.69 -14.86
CA ALA A 108 -12.43 -0.51 -14.74
C ALA A 108 -10.98 -0.17 -15.05
N CYS A 109 -10.06 -0.63 -14.19
CA CYS A 109 -8.64 -0.36 -14.29
C CYS A 109 -7.82 -1.65 -14.28
N ASP A 110 -6.51 -1.54 -14.43
CA ASP A 110 -5.57 -2.65 -14.32
C ASP A 110 -4.99 -2.79 -12.91
N CYS A 111 -5.25 -1.84 -12.02
CA CYS A 111 -4.57 -1.75 -10.72
C CYS A 111 -5.39 -2.26 -9.54
N ARG A 112 -6.69 -2.49 -9.70
CA ARG A 112 -7.52 -3.03 -8.62
C ARG A 112 -7.22 -4.51 -8.42
N LYS A 113 -6.70 -4.87 -7.23
CA LYS A 113 -6.45 -6.27 -6.90
C LYS A 113 -7.74 -7.11 -7.04
N PRO A 114 -7.69 -8.30 -7.61
CA PRO A 114 -6.51 -9.13 -7.89
C PRO A 114 -5.74 -8.79 -9.15
N LEU A 115 -6.09 -7.74 -9.89
CA LEU A 115 -5.31 -7.31 -11.04
C LEU A 115 -3.94 -6.78 -10.59
N PRO A 116 -2.87 -7.02 -11.37
CA PRO A 116 -1.51 -6.80 -10.90
C PRO A 116 -0.92 -5.43 -11.20
N GLY A 117 -1.72 -4.46 -11.62
CA GLY A 117 -1.20 -3.16 -12.07
C GLY A 117 -0.34 -2.45 -11.04
N LEU A 118 -0.74 -2.46 -9.76
CA LEU A 118 0.06 -1.84 -8.69
C LEU A 118 1.41 -2.52 -8.51
N LEU A 119 1.44 -3.86 -8.58
CA LEU A 119 2.68 -4.62 -8.46
C LEU A 119 3.64 -4.28 -9.59
N HIS A 120 3.14 -4.20 -10.82
CA HIS A 120 3.96 -3.87 -11.97
C HIS A 120 4.52 -2.45 -11.89
N ARG A 121 3.72 -1.48 -11.44
CA ARG A 121 4.17 -0.09 -11.27
C ARG A 121 5.24 0.02 -10.21
N ALA A 122 5.03 -0.60 -9.06
CA ALA A 122 6.02 -0.62 -7.98
C ALA A 122 7.31 -1.30 -8.42
N ALA A 123 7.20 -2.40 -9.15
CA ALA A 123 8.36 -3.13 -9.65
C ALA A 123 9.21 -2.27 -10.61
N ARG A 124 8.56 -1.50 -11.48
CA ARG A 124 9.28 -0.57 -12.37
C ARG A 124 9.95 0.56 -11.59
N GLU A 125 9.26 1.13 -10.62
CA GLU A 125 9.77 2.25 -9.82
C GLU A 125 10.99 1.85 -8.99
N HIS A 126 10.99 0.64 -8.43
CA HIS A 126 11.99 0.22 -7.47
C HIS A 126 12.92 -0.89 -7.97
N ALA A 127 12.87 -1.23 -9.26
CA ALA A 127 13.67 -2.30 -9.86
C ALA A 127 13.47 -3.64 -9.12
N ILE A 128 12.20 -4.04 -8.96
CA ILE A 128 11.83 -5.28 -8.28
C ILE A 128 11.70 -6.42 -9.30
N ASP A 129 12.25 -7.58 -8.95
CA ASP A 129 12.04 -8.82 -9.69
C ASP A 129 10.85 -9.54 -9.06
N LEU A 130 9.71 -9.53 -9.76
CA LEU A 130 8.46 -10.13 -9.26
C LEU A 130 8.49 -11.66 -9.23
N GLN A 131 9.53 -12.29 -9.78
CA GLN A 131 9.69 -13.75 -9.76
C GLN A 131 10.53 -14.23 -8.57
N ARG A 132 11.06 -13.32 -7.79
CA ARG A 132 11.86 -13.61 -6.61
C ARG A 132 11.06 -13.28 -5.34
#